data_848e65502e77a02c18b2b2494e42d40e
#
_entry.id   848e65502e77a02c18b2b2494e42d40e
#
_cell.length_a   1.000
_cell.length_b   1.000
_cell.length_c   1.000
_cell.angle_alpha   90.00
_cell.angle_beta   90.00
_cell.angle_gamma   90.00
#
_symmetry.space_group_name_H-M   'P 1'
#
loop_
_entity.id
_entity.type
_entity.pdbx_description
1 polymer ?
#
loop_
_entity_poly.entity_id
_entity_poly.type
_entity_poly.pdbx_seq_one_letter_code
_entity_poly.pdbx_strand_id
1 'polypeptide(L)'
;AQANPEILKKEFGVIGLQLWFHAHGIDESKLSRPYRTKSKGLGNSQVLPRDYTQKDQIELVLLEMAEQVAIRLRRAHKKTTNVAIYLGFSRETPLPSLQASQKIDPSQSTAELRRHVQTLFRQRYQGGAVRSIGVRFGQLVDEAYQVYSLFEDPTLKHKQARLEQTMDQIRDQFGFLAIQRSSILLEGSRTQERSSLVGGHAGGLDGIQ
;
A
#
# COMPACT_ATOMS: atom_id res chain seq x y z
N ALA A 1 18.09 -22.68 23.08
CA ALA A 1 19.37 -23.21 22.54
C ALA A 1 19.47 -24.75 22.58
N GLN A 2 18.90 -25.44 23.56
CA GLN A 2 19.04 -26.89 23.70
C GLN A 2 18.13 -27.73 22.77
N ALA A 3 17.22 -27.09 22.02
CA ALA A 3 16.35 -27.79 21.11
C ALA A 3 17.08 -28.32 19.88
N ASN A 4 16.67 -29.50 19.38
CA ASN A 4 17.24 -30.08 18.16
C ASN A 4 16.87 -29.19 16.94
N PRO A 5 17.87 -28.73 16.16
CA PRO A 5 17.61 -27.85 15.00
C PRO A 5 16.73 -28.50 13.92
N GLU A 6 16.79 -29.84 13.75
CA GLU A 6 15.94 -30.55 12.78
C GLU A 6 14.46 -30.51 13.17
N ILE A 7 14.13 -30.55 14.47
CA ILE A 7 12.76 -30.40 14.96
C ILE A 7 12.29 -28.98 14.70
N LEU A 8 13.09 -27.97 15.02
CA LEU A 8 12.74 -26.58 14.76
C LEU A 8 12.56 -26.29 13.28
N LYS A 9 13.40 -26.90 12.43
CA LYS A 9 13.26 -26.79 10.98
C LYS A 9 11.97 -27.43 10.47
N LYS A 10 11.57 -28.57 11.03
CA LYS A 10 10.34 -29.27 10.67
C LYS A 10 9.10 -28.46 11.06
N GLU A 11 9.10 -27.86 12.25
CA GLU A 11 7.97 -27.10 12.77
C GLU A 11 7.87 -25.67 12.19
N PHE A 12 8.99 -24.99 12.03
CA PHE A 12 9.03 -23.56 11.66
C PHE A 12 9.78 -23.27 10.34
N GLY A 13 10.19 -24.30 9.60
CA GLY A 13 10.93 -24.13 8.35
C GLY A 13 12.28 -23.44 8.54
N VAL A 14 12.66 -22.59 7.58
CA VAL A 14 13.94 -21.85 7.60
C VAL A 14 14.06 -20.95 8.83
N ILE A 15 12.96 -20.38 9.31
CA ILE A 15 12.96 -19.53 10.52
C ILE A 15 13.35 -20.34 11.76
N GLY A 16 12.98 -21.61 11.85
CA GLY A 16 13.38 -22.49 12.94
C GLY A 16 14.91 -22.66 13.05
N LEU A 17 15.60 -22.78 11.92
CA LEU A 17 17.06 -22.81 11.89
C LEU A 17 17.67 -21.45 12.29
N GLN A 18 17.13 -20.35 11.82
CA GLN A 18 17.59 -19.02 12.21
C GLN A 18 17.44 -18.78 13.72
N LEU A 19 16.30 -19.17 14.30
CA LEU A 19 16.07 -19.10 15.75
C LEU A 19 17.10 -19.91 16.52
N TRP A 20 17.45 -21.11 16.03
CA TRP A 20 18.48 -21.95 16.65
C TRP A 20 19.85 -21.28 16.61
N PHE A 21 20.27 -20.76 15.44
CA PHE A 21 21.54 -20.03 15.29
C PHE A 21 21.59 -18.79 16.19
N HIS A 22 20.55 -17.96 16.17
CA HIS A 22 20.49 -16.77 17.01
C HIS A 22 20.53 -17.10 18.52
N ALA A 23 19.90 -18.20 18.95
CA ALA A 23 19.96 -18.66 20.33
C ALA A 23 21.36 -19.13 20.74
N HIS A 24 22.26 -19.43 19.80
CA HIS A 24 23.65 -19.73 20.01
C HIS A 24 24.58 -18.52 19.78
N GLY A 25 24.02 -17.32 19.59
CA GLY A 25 24.78 -16.11 19.31
C GLY A 25 25.38 -16.04 17.91
N ILE A 26 24.94 -16.89 16.99
CA ILE A 26 25.40 -16.92 15.60
C ILE A 26 24.47 -16.14 14.73
N ASP A 27 24.94 -15.04 14.11
CA ASP A 27 24.25 -14.27 13.13
C ASP A 27 25.14 -14.11 11.88
N GLU A 28 24.72 -14.70 10.78
CA GLU A 28 25.43 -14.62 9.49
C GLU A 28 25.08 -13.37 8.68
N SER A 29 24.24 -12.48 9.21
CA SER A 29 23.88 -11.26 8.52
C SER A 29 25.09 -10.32 8.37
N LYS A 30 25.30 -9.83 7.14
CA LYS A 30 26.41 -8.90 6.84
C LYS A 30 25.88 -7.49 6.82
N LEU A 31 26.14 -6.70 7.87
CA LEU A 31 25.76 -5.29 7.97
C LEU A 31 26.30 -4.43 6.82
N SER A 32 27.45 -4.85 6.23
CA SER A 32 28.03 -4.17 5.08
C SER A 32 27.30 -4.40 3.76
N ARG A 33 26.37 -5.35 3.69
CA ARG A 33 25.57 -5.58 2.48
C ARG A 33 24.24 -4.84 2.59
N PRO A 34 23.99 -3.85 1.72
CA PRO A 34 22.69 -3.20 1.71
C PRO A 34 21.61 -4.24 1.40
N TYR A 35 20.61 -4.32 2.26
CA TYR A 35 19.45 -5.18 2.05
C TYR A 35 18.63 -4.62 0.89
N ARG A 36 18.82 -5.15 -0.29
CA ARG A 36 18.02 -4.80 -1.47
C ARG A 36 16.87 -5.78 -1.60
N THR A 37 15.72 -5.42 -1.09
CA THR A 37 14.48 -6.12 -1.43
C THR A 37 14.19 -5.90 -2.91
N LYS A 38 14.12 -6.97 -3.68
CA LYS A 38 13.45 -6.93 -4.99
C LYS A 38 11.95 -6.81 -4.72
N SER A 39 11.50 -5.60 -4.41
CA SER A 39 10.09 -5.35 -4.13
C SER A 39 9.25 -5.69 -5.35
N LYS A 40 8.40 -6.69 -5.24
CA LYS A 40 7.43 -7.06 -6.28
C LYS A 40 6.17 -6.19 -6.24
N GLY A 41 6.14 -5.18 -5.38
CA GLY A 41 4.99 -4.30 -5.20
C GLY A 41 5.26 -3.18 -4.20
N LEU A 42 4.47 -2.11 -4.32
CA LEU A 42 4.41 -1.01 -3.37
C LEU A 42 3.08 -1.10 -2.61
N GLY A 43 3.11 -0.80 -1.33
CA GLY A 43 1.89 -0.85 -0.51
C GLY A 43 2.00 0.05 0.69
N ASN A 44 0.86 0.26 1.32
CA ASN A 44 0.72 0.95 2.58
C ASN A 44 -0.30 0.21 3.44
N SER A 45 -0.06 0.13 4.74
CA SER A 45 -0.98 -0.45 5.71
C SER A 45 -0.91 0.31 7.01
N GLN A 46 -2.02 0.35 7.73
CA GLN A 46 -2.07 0.98 9.05
C GLN A 46 -3.09 0.31 9.96
N VAL A 47 -2.87 0.44 11.26
CA VAL A 47 -3.89 0.20 12.27
C VAL A 47 -4.64 1.52 12.48
N LEU A 48 -5.97 1.47 12.45
CA LEU A 48 -6.82 2.63 12.66
C LEU A 48 -6.87 3.01 14.17
N PRO A 49 -7.07 4.28 14.52
CA PRO A 49 -7.07 4.73 15.90
C PRO A 49 -8.27 4.19 16.70
N ARG A 50 -9.35 3.92 16.00
CA ARG A 50 -10.58 3.30 16.50
C ARG A 50 -11.11 2.30 15.50
N ASP A 51 -12.09 1.53 15.87
CA ASP A 51 -12.80 0.66 14.95
C ASP A 51 -13.69 1.50 14.03
N TYR A 52 -13.56 1.30 12.72
CA TYR A 52 -14.38 1.97 11.72
C TYR A 52 -15.51 1.05 11.31
N THR A 53 -16.74 1.51 11.48
CA THR A 53 -17.96 0.76 11.13
C THR A 53 -18.69 1.34 9.92
N GLN A 54 -18.46 2.62 9.63
CA GLN A 54 -19.10 3.29 8.51
C GLN A 54 -18.34 3.00 7.23
N LYS A 55 -19.06 2.48 6.22
CA LYS A 55 -18.50 2.03 4.94
C LYS A 55 -17.78 3.15 4.18
N ASP A 56 -18.34 4.34 4.20
CA ASP A 56 -17.79 5.54 3.55
C ASP A 56 -16.48 6.00 4.18
N GLN A 57 -16.35 5.93 5.51
CA GLN A 57 -15.10 6.25 6.20
C GLN A 57 -13.99 5.24 5.88
N ILE A 58 -14.32 3.94 5.83
CA ILE A 58 -13.37 2.88 5.45
C ILE A 58 -12.92 3.08 4.00
N GLU A 59 -13.88 3.31 3.09
CA GLU A 59 -13.60 3.57 1.68
C GLU A 59 -12.72 4.81 1.52
N LEU A 60 -13.00 5.90 2.23
CA LEU A 60 -12.20 7.12 2.21
C LEU A 60 -10.74 6.85 2.53
N VAL A 61 -10.45 6.14 3.63
CA VAL A 61 -9.07 5.80 4.02
C VAL A 61 -8.37 4.93 2.97
N LEU A 62 -9.06 3.93 2.39
CA LEU A 62 -8.52 3.12 1.29
C LEU A 62 -8.12 3.99 0.09
N LEU A 63 -8.98 4.96 -0.27
CA LEU A 63 -8.74 5.84 -1.41
C LEU A 63 -7.59 6.82 -1.16
N GLU A 64 -7.44 7.32 0.07
CA GLU A 64 -6.29 8.12 0.49
C GLU A 64 -4.97 7.32 0.40
N MET A 65 -5.00 6.07 0.88
CA MET A 65 -3.84 5.18 0.80
C MET A 65 -3.48 4.85 -0.66
N ALA A 66 -4.49 4.61 -1.50
CA ALA A 66 -4.29 4.34 -2.93
C ALA A 66 -3.58 5.53 -3.62
N GLU A 67 -3.98 6.77 -3.31
CA GLU A 67 -3.33 7.96 -3.85
C GLU A 67 -1.85 8.04 -3.45
N GLN A 68 -1.55 7.83 -2.17
CA GLN A 68 -0.16 7.86 -1.68
C GLN A 68 0.72 6.78 -2.34
N VAL A 69 0.19 5.56 -2.53
CA VAL A 69 0.94 4.51 -3.22
C VAL A 69 1.09 4.80 -4.72
N ALA A 70 0.09 5.45 -5.36
CA ALA A 70 0.18 5.88 -6.74
C ALA A 70 1.28 6.94 -6.97
N ILE A 71 1.42 7.91 -6.06
CA ILE A 71 2.52 8.88 -6.07
C ILE A 71 3.87 8.15 -6.03
N ARG A 72 4.00 7.15 -5.14
CA ARG A 72 5.23 6.35 -5.03
C ARG A 72 5.51 5.52 -6.28
N LEU A 73 4.48 5.00 -6.98
CA LEU A 73 4.64 4.33 -8.27
C LEU A 73 5.25 5.26 -9.31
N ARG A 74 4.70 6.48 -9.46
CA ARG A 74 5.20 7.47 -10.43
C ARG A 74 6.64 7.88 -10.13
N ARG A 75 6.99 8.12 -8.85
CA ARG A 75 8.37 8.42 -8.44
C ARG A 75 9.35 7.27 -8.72
N ALA A 76 8.87 6.03 -8.61
CA ALA A 76 9.67 4.85 -8.93
C ALA A 76 9.70 4.52 -10.43
N HIS A 77 9.04 5.34 -11.28
CA HIS A 77 8.89 5.09 -12.71
C HIS A 77 8.33 3.69 -13.01
N LYS A 78 7.31 3.28 -12.25
CA LYS A 78 6.66 1.96 -12.36
C LYS A 78 5.16 2.09 -12.52
N LYS A 79 4.58 1.14 -13.23
CA LYS A 79 3.14 0.88 -13.30
C LYS A 79 2.83 -0.42 -12.58
N THR A 80 1.62 -0.52 -12.04
CA THR A 80 1.12 -1.77 -11.46
C THR A 80 0.16 -2.47 -12.41
N THR A 81 0.16 -3.80 -12.36
CA THR A 81 -0.82 -4.65 -13.06
C THR A 81 -1.69 -5.44 -12.08
N ASN A 82 -1.57 -5.16 -10.78
CA ASN A 82 -2.37 -5.81 -9.75
C ASN A 82 -2.67 -4.85 -8.60
N VAL A 83 -3.94 -4.73 -8.28
CA VAL A 83 -4.46 -3.96 -7.14
C VAL A 83 -4.95 -4.93 -6.08
N ALA A 84 -4.54 -4.73 -4.83
CA ALA A 84 -4.98 -5.52 -3.70
C ALA A 84 -5.37 -4.64 -2.51
N ILE A 85 -6.39 -5.08 -1.78
CA ILE A 85 -6.82 -4.48 -0.52
C ILE A 85 -6.76 -5.51 0.61
N TYR A 86 -6.56 -5.01 1.83
CA TYR A 86 -6.59 -5.78 3.06
C TYR A 86 -7.44 -5.03 4.10
N LEU A 87 -8.34 -5.77 4.78
CA LEU A 87 -9.08 -5.29 5.93
C LEU A 87 -8.95 -6.31 7.06
N GLY A 88 -8.42 -5.87 8.19
CA GLY A 88 -8.44 -6.65 9.43
C GLY A 88 -9.54 -6.12 10.33
N PHE A 89 -10.41 -7.01 10.77
CA PHE A 89 -11.54 -6.66 11.61
C PHE A 89 -11.15 -6.50 13.09
N SER A 90 -11.98 -5.83 13.84
CA SER A 90 -11.88 -5.69 15.28
C SER A 90 -11.93 -7.05 15.98
N ARG A 91 -11.31 -7.15 17.15
CA ARG A 91 -11.38 -8.37 17.99
C ARG A 91 -12.80 -8.70 18.41
N GLU A 92 -13.66 -7.69 18.51
CA GLU A 92 -15.09 -7.87 18.85
C GLU A 92 -15.92 -8.36 17.66
N THR A 93 -15.37 -8.29 16.46
CA THR A 93 -16.02 -8.77 15.24
C THR A 93 -15.38 -10.10 14.84
N PRO A 94 -16.04 -11.25 15.04
CA PRO A 94 -15.47 -12.57 14.78
C PRO A 94 -15.44 -12.90 13.27
N LEU A 95 -14.88 -12.01 12.46
CA LEU A 95 -14.73 -12.18 11.02
C LEU A 95 -13.25 -12.39 10.67
N PRO A 96 -12.95 -13.33 9.74
CA PRO A 96 -11.61 -13.47 9.20
C PRO A 96 -11.24 -12.20 8.42
N SER A 97 -9.94 -11.86 8.39
CA SER A 97 -9.46 -10.73 7.60
C SER A 97 -9.86 -10.88 6.12
N LEU A 98 -10.28 -9.77 5.52
CA LEU A 98 -10.62 -9.71 4.11
C LEU A 98 -9.36 -9.36 3.32
N GLN A 99 -9.01 -10.22 2.37
CA GLN A 99 -7.99 -9.97 1.37
C GLN A 99 -8.60 -10.14 -0.01
N ALA A 100 -8.45 -9.14 -0.86
CA ALA A 100 -8.94 -9.19 -2.21
C ALA A 100 -7.94 -8.56 -3.18
N SER A 101 -7.82 -9.12 -4.37
CA SER A 101 -6.95 -8.57 -5.41
C SER A 101 -7.59 -8.71 -6.78
N GLN A 102 -7.17 -7.84 -7.70
CA GLN A 102 -7.63 -7.79 -9.08
C GLN A 102 -6.47 -7.48 -10.00
N LYS A 103 -6.35 -8.21 -11.11
CA LYS A 103 -5.48 -7.83 -12.22
C LYS A 103 -6.12 -6.66 -12.99
N ILE A 104 -5.27 -5.74 -13.42
CA ILE A 104 -5.66 -4.56 -14.18
C ILE A 104 -4.67 -4.33 -15.32
N ASP A 105 -5.02 -3.49 -16.29
CA ASP A 105 -4.07 -2.99 -17.25
C ASP A 105 -2.99 -2.14 -16.56
N PRO A 106 -1.75 -2.10 -17.10
CA PRO A 106 -0.67 -1.37 -16.49
C PRO A 106 -1.00 0.11 -16.26
N SER A 107 -1.09 0.52 -14.99
CA SER A 107 -1.45 1.88 -14.61
C SER A 107 -0.62 2.40 -13.45
N GLN A 108 -0.40 3.72 -13.45
CA GLN A 108 0.09 4.54 -12.33
C GLN A 108 -0.83 5.73 -12.05
N SER A 109 -1.94 5.82 -12.80
CA SER A 109 -2.93 6.89 -12.63
C SER A 109 -3.65 6.77 -11.31
N THR A 110 -3.60 7.82 -10.50
CA THR A 110 -4.31 7.90 -9.22
C THR A 110 -5.81 7.70 -9.42
N ALA A 111 -6.39 8.28 -10.48
CA ALA A 111 -7.81 8.18 -10.74
C ALA A 111 -8.23 6.73 -11.04
N GLU A 112 -7.48 6.03 -11.89
CA GLU A 112 -7.76 4.64 -12.25
C GLU A 112 -7.57 3.72 -11.05
N LEU A 113 -6.44 3.84 -10.34
CA LEU A 113 -6.12 2.99 -9.20
C LEU A 113 -7.12 3.16 -8.06
N ARG A 114 -7.56 4.40 -7.77
CA ARG A 114 -8.64 4.67 -6.80
C ARG A 114 -9.94 3.99 -7.22
N ARG A 115 -10.33 4.06 -8.49
CA ARG A 115 -11.53 3.39 -9.00
C ARG A 115 -11.47 1.87 -8.82
N HIS A 116 -10.33 1.25 -9.11
CA HIS A 116 -10.15 -0.20 -8.90
C HIS A 116 -10.20 -0.60 -7.43
N VAL A 117 -9.56 0.17 -6.54
CA VAL A 117 -9.64 -0.03 -5.08
C VAL A 117 -11.08 0.09 -4.59
N GLN A 118 -11.80 1.12 -5.04
CA GLN A 118 -13.20 1.36 -4.68
C GLN A 118 -14.11 0.22 -5.14
N THR A 119 -13.99 -0.21 -6.40
CA THR A 119 -14.76 -1.31 -6.96
C THR A 119 -14.51 -2.58 -6.17
N LEU A 120 -13.23 -2.90 -5.90
CA LEU A 120 -12.85 -4.10 -5.17
C LEU A 120 -13.38 -4.09 -3.72
N PHE A 121 -13.30 -2.94 -3.05
CA PHE A 121 -13.88 -2.75 -1.72
C PHE A 121 -15.39 -2.94 -1.72
N ARG A 122 -16.11 -2.26 -2.62
CA ARG A 122 -17.58 -2.31 -2.69
C ARG A 122 -18.11 -3.70 -3.01
N GLN A 123 -17.38 -4.49 -3.79
CA GLN A 123 -17.74 -5.87 -4.14
C GLN A 123 -17.48 -6.86 -3.01
N ARG A 124 -16.50 -6.61 -2.17
CA ARG A 124 -16.00 -7.60 -1.20
C ARG A 124 -16.36 -7.31 0.26
N TYR A 125 -16.51 -6.04 0.61
CA TYR A 125 -16.86 -5.68 1.98
C TYR A 125 -18.36 -5.86 2.24
N GLN A 126 -18.68 -6.76 3.16
CA GLN A 126 -20.05 -7.11 3.55
C GLN A 126 -20.47 -6.51 4.91
N GLY A 127 -19.60 -5.72 5.54
CA GLY A 127 -19.81 -5.16 6.86
C GLY A 127 -18.78 -5.63 7.89
N GLY A 128 -18.90 -5.14 9.10
CA GLY A 128 -18.01 -5.43 10.22
C GLY A 128 -17.12 -4.25 10.60
N ALA A 129 -16.69 -4.19 11.85
CA ALA A 129 -15.83 -3.15 12.38
C ALA A 129 -14.38 -3.38 11.94
N VAL A 130 -13.80 -2.44 11.17
CA VAL A 130 -12.45 -2.53 10.64
C VAL A 130 -11.46 -1.84 11.56
N ARG A 131 -10.40 -2.57 11.95
CA ARG A 131 -9.31 -2.08 12.81
C ARG A 131 -8.00 -1.87 12.08
N SER A 132 -7.75 -2.61 11.04
CA SER A 132 -6.55 -2.45 10.21
C SER A 132 -6.89 -2.47 8.73
N ILE A 133 -6.12 -1.72 7.95
CA ILE A 133 -6.42 -1.47 6.54
C ILE A 133 -5.14 -1.41 5.72
N GLY A 134 -5.20 -1.87 4.49
CA GLY A 134 -4.04 -1.84 3.60
C GLY A 134 -4.42 -1.81 2.12
N VAL A 135 -3.55 -1.16 1.34
CA VAL A 135 -3.58 -1.16 -0.12
C VAL A 135 -2.21 -1.59 -0.64
N ARG A 136 -2.18 -2.46 -1.63
CA ARG A 136 -0.95 -2.91 -2.28
C ARG A 136 -1.12 -2.92 -3.80
N PHE A 137 -0.16 -2.35 -4.49
CA PHE A 137 -0.01 -2.38 -5.93
C PHE A 137 1.17 -3.31 -6.28
N GLY A 138 0.84 -4.44 -6.89
CA GLY A 138 1.77 -5.53 -7.17
C GLY A 138 2.09 -5.69 -8.64
N GLN A 139 2.95 -6.68 -8.95
CA GLN A 139 3.32 -7.02 -10.32
C GLN A 139 3.75 -5.77 -11.11
N LEU A 140 4.77 -5.07 -10.56
CA LEU A 140 5.26 -3.82 -11.14
C LEU A 140 5.95 -4.07 -12.48
N VAL A 141 5.59 -3.25 -13.45
CA VAL A 141 6.22 -3.18 -14.78
C VAL A 141 6.86 -1.80 -14.99
N ASP A 142 7.71 -1.67 -15.99
CA ASP A 142 8.35 -0.41 -16.31
C ASP A 142 7.34 0.63 -16.81
N GLU A 143 7.58 1.92 -16.54
CA GLU A 143 6.71 3.01 -16.97
C GLU A 143 6.59 3.09 -18.50
N ALA A 144 7.64 2.73 -19.22
CA ALA A 144 7.67 2.69 -20.67
C ALA A 144 6.66 1.70 -21.28
N TYR A 145 6.22 0.71 -20.49
CA TYR A 145 5.21 -0.24 -20.93
C TYR A 145 3.84 0.44 -21.04
N GLN A 146 3.35 0.62 -22.25
CA GLN A 146 2.05 1.26 -22.52
C GLN A 146 1.11 0.27 -23.19
N VAL A 147 -0.11 0.21 -22.68
CA VAL A 147 -1.23 -0.49 -23.29
C VAL A 147 -2.28 0.56 -23.63
N TYR A 148 -2.66 0.61 -24.90
CA TYR A 148 -3.72 1.49 -25.36
C TYR A 148 -5.00 0.69 -25.56
N SER A 149 -6.08 1.13 -24.93
CA SER A 149 -7.40 0.64 -25.23
C SER A 149 -7.97 1.42 -26.41
N LEU A 150 -8.55 0.73 -27.38
CA LEU A 150 -9.24 1.37 -28.51
C LEU A 150 -10.50 2.14 -28.09
N PHE A 151 -10.99 1.90 -26.86
CA PHE A 151 -12.21 2.51 -26.34
C PHE A 151 -11.95 3.70 -25.41
N GLU A 152 -10.68 4.09 -25.23
CA GLU A 152 -10.31 5.19 -24.34
C GLU A 152 -9.73 6.35 -25.15
N ASP A 153 -10.15 7.56 -24.81
CA ASP A 153 -9.61 8.78 -25.42
C ASP A 153 -8.16 9.04 -24.92
N PRO A 154 -7.15 8.92 -25.81
CA PRO A 154 -5.77 9.17 -25.43
C PRO A 154 -5.54 10.60 -24.89
N THR A 155 -6.32 11.58 -25.39
CA THR A 155 -6.18 12.99 -25.02
C THR A 155 -6.56 13.19 -23.55
N LEU A 156 -7.63 12.55 -23.09
CA LEU A 156 -8.05 12.59 -21.70
C LEU A 156 -7.03 11.91 -20.78
N LYS A 157 -6.46 10.78 -21.20
CA LYS A 157 -5.38 10.11 -20.45
C LYS A 157 -4.16 11.01 -20.30
N HIS A 158 -3.72 11.65 -21.37
CA HIS A 158 -2.59 12.58 -21.33
C HIS A 158 -2.85 13.79 -20.44
N LYS A 159 -4.07 14.36 -20.51
CA LYS A 159 -4.48 15.48 -19.64
C LYS A 159 -4.46 15.06 -18.17
N GLN A 160 -4.99 13.89 -17.85
CA GLN A 160 -5.00 13.34 -16.49
C GLN A 160 -3.56 13.09 -15.98
N ALA A 161 -2.70 12.50 -16.80
CA ALA A 161 -1.31 12.24 -16.43
C ALA A 161 -0.54 13.55 -16.17
N ARG A 162 -0.73 14.58 -16.99
CA ARG A 162 -0.15 15.91 -16.76
C ARG A 162 -0.64 16.56 -15.48
N LEU A 163 -1.94 16.46 -15.19
CA LEU A 163 -2.50 16.96 -13.92
C LEU A 163 -1.85 16.29 -12.72
N GLU A 164 -1.79 14.96 -12.73
CA GLU A 164 -1.20 14.18 -11.63
C GLU A 164 0.30 14.51 -11.46
N GLN A 165 1.04 14.64 -12.55
CA GLN A 165 2.45 15.04 -12.53
C GLN A 165 2.64 16.46 -11.95
N THR A 166 1.79 17.42 -12.35
CA THR A 166 1.83 18.79 -11.80
C THR A 166 1.52 18.81 -10.31
N MET A 167 0.53 18.02 -9.87
CA MET A 167 0.22 17.89 -8.45
C MET A 167 1.40 17.31 -7.67
N ASP A 168 2.08 16.29 -8.23
CA ASP A 168 3.27 15.71 -7.60
C ASP A 168 4.41 16.72 -7.50
N GLN A 169 4.66 17.53 -8.55
CA GLN A 169 5.66 18.61 -8.53
C GLN A 169 5.36 19.66 -7.46
N ILE A 170 4.10 20.08 -7.31
CA ILE A 170 3.69 21.01 -6.25
C ILE A 170 3.96 20.39 -4.86
N ARG A 171 3.64 19.12 -4.68
CA ARG A 171 3.91 18.41 -3.41
C ARG A 171 5.39 18.26 -3.11
N ASP A 172 6.20 18.05 -4.14
CA ASP A 172 7.66 17.94 -4.01
C ASP A 172 8.29 19.28 -3.62
N GLN A 173 7.77 20.39 -4.15
CA GLN A 173 8.29 21.72 -3.89
C GLN A 173 7.79 22.33 -2.57
N PHE A 174 6.52 22.13 -2.23
CA PHE A 174 5.85 22.83 -1.14
C PHE A 174 5.37 21.91 0.00
N GLY A 175 5.67 20.61 -0.10
CA GLY A 175 5.25 19.60 0.87
C GLY A 175 3.94 18.90 0.49
N PHE A 176 3.75 17.71 1.07
CA PHE A 176 2.65 16.81 0.72
C PHE A 176 1.27 17.45 0.90
N LEU A 177 1.09 18.29 1.92
CA LEU A 177 -0.20 18.92 2.23
C LEU A 177 -0.50 20.19 1.39
N ALA A 178 0.45 20.67 0.56
CA ALA A 178 0.27 21.91 -0.22
C ALA A 178 -0.90 21.83 -1.21
N ILE A 179 -1.17 20.64 -1.76
CA ILE A 179 -2.32 20.39 -2.63
C ILE A 179 -2.94 19.04 -2.28
N GLN A 180 -4.21 19.06 -1.88
CA GLN A 180 -4.94 17.89 -1.45
C GLN A 180 -6.36 17.87 -2.04
N ARG A 181 -7.00 16.71 -2.00
CA ARG A 181 -8.43 16.59 -2.31
C ARG A 181 -9.26 17.12 -1.16
N SER A 182 -10.39 17.77 -1.43
CA SER A 182 -11.32 18.24 -0.39
C SER A 182 -11.82 17.12 0.53
N SER A 183 -11.77 15.87 0.08
CA SER A 183 -12.15 14.71 0.88
C SER A 183 -11.31 14.51 2.17
N ILE A 184 -10.13 15.16 2.29
CA ILE A 184 -9.36 15.14 3.54
C ILE A 184 -10.05 15.86 4.71
N LEU A 185 -11.05 16.68 4.41
CA LEU A 185 -11.84 17.41 5.40
C LEU A 185 -13.04 16.59 5.91
N LEU A 186 -13.30 15.44 5.31
CA LEU A 186 -14.39 14.57 5.73
C LEU A 186 -14.02 13.82 7.01
N GLU A 187 -15.05 13.53 7.81
CA GLU A 187 -14.91 12.70 8.99
C GLU A 187 -14.36 11.31 8.61
N GLY A 188 -13.39 10.82 9.36
CA GLY A 188 -12.73 9.54 9.08
C GLY A 188 -11.49 9.64 8.20
N SER A 189 -11.21 10.81 7.57
CA SER A 189 -9.94 11.04 6.87
C SER A 189 -8.75 10.85 7.80
N ARG A 190 -7.68 10.26 7.25
CA ARG A 190 -6.41 10.03 7.97
C ARG A 190 -5.22 10.71 7.32
N THR A 191 -5.44 11.47 6.24
CA THR A 191 -4.36 12.07 5.45
C THR A 191 -3.50 13.02 6.25
N GLN A 192 -4.10 13.93 7.02
CA GLN A 192 -3.37 14.91 7.83
C GLN A 192 -2.54 14.24 8.93
N GLU A 193 -3.14 13.34 9.69
CA GLU A 193 -2.45 12.65 10.78
C GLU A 193 -1.31 11.76 10.24
N ARG A 194 -1.55 11.09 9.12
CA ARG A 194 -0.52 10.25 8.48
C ARG A 194 0.66 11.05 7.96
N SER A 195 0.46 12.30 7.55
CA SER A 195 1.55 13.16 7.09
C SER A 195 2.51 13.57 8.20
N SER A 196 2.08 13.51 9.46
CA SER A 196 2.88 13.85 10.64
C SER A 196 3.54 12.64 11.32
N LEU A 197 3.24 11.42 10.89
CA LEU A 197 3.85 10.21 11.46
C LEU A 197 5.31 10.07 11.02
N VAL A 198 6.19 9.69 11.94
CA VAL A 198 7.63 9.52 11.72
C VAL A 198 7.98 8.06 11.42
N GLY A 199 8.97 7.83 10.55
CA GLY A 199 9.51 6.50 10.25
C GLY A 199 8.72 5.74 9.17
N GLY A 200 8.83 4.40 9.14
CA GLY A 200 8.20 3.54 8.14
C GLY A 200 6.68 3.60 8.09
N HIS A 201 6.05 4.23 9.07
CA HIS A 201 4.62 4.53 9.12
C HIS A 201 4.28 5.92 8.59
N ALA A 202 5.29 6.75 8.29
CA ALA A 202 5.08 8.03 7.64
C ALA A 202 4.47 7.78 6.26
N GLY A 203 3.21 8.14 6.10
CA GLY A 203 2.56 8.16 4.79
C GLY A 203 3.10 9.31 3.92
N GLY A 204 4.08 10.06 4.43
CA GLY A 204 4.75 11.15 3.75
C GLY A 204 5.88 10.68 2.85
N LEU A 205 6.46 11.63 2.16
CA LEU A 205 7.46 11.46 1.10
C LEU A 205 8.84 11.04 1.63
N ASP A 206 9.09 11.16 2.93
CA ASP A 206 10.41 10.98 3.55
C ASP A 206 10.84 9.51 3.75
N GLY A 207 9.95 8.56 3.45
CA GLY A 207 10.26 7.13 3.47
C GLY A 207 10.88 6.60 2.17
N ILE A 208 11.28 7.49 1.25
CA ILE A 208 11.89 7.15 -0.05
C ILE A 208 13.26 7.85 -0.11
N GLN A 209 14.20 7.40 0.71
CA GLN A 209 15.64 7.55 0.47
C GLN A 209 16.21 6.22 0.00
#